data_6f112f67d716bc341e8614caaa4dc2db
#
_entry.id   6f112f67d716bc341e8614caaa4dc2db
#
_cell.length_a   1.000
_cell.length_b   1.000
_cell.length_c   1.000
_cell.angle_alpha   90.00
_cell.angle_beta   90.00
_cell.angle_gamma   90.00
#
_symmetry.space_group_name_H-M   'P 1'
#
loop_
_entity.id
_entity.type
_entity.pdbx_description
1 polymer ?
#
loop_
_entity_poly.entity_id
_entity_poly.type
_entity_poly.pdbx_seq_one_letter_code
_entity_poly.pdbx_strand_id
1 'polypeptide(L)'
;VSSKKQIVIWGVWCVVFTAALAVFFARALPLVYNQWLEILSFLTLILIASVFPIRFRDTNIVPLHGIALAIFLQFGLLIEMFVMQLAVLTSLLSLRLTRSELYRIPLNSLVFFTVSIVSAGVYYSLGGITENLSEVQLSLMLFPIAAYAFTYFFLNNWIIFLIRKYLVKLRKTKFFDEALKMEAVSAVLIIPIGVTLVLLYEQIGMIAVFLIGIPLLSLSLILKIYNQSEMTNRLLKKVSSFGYRVNGNLSVNSINELFTKTVTSIFPVDKAFIYEVHNGKLKVTQAYHASTKTKLYLKNGDNISLKALEQGSPVYIPAAGENEETDKENIWEDTQSVISIPAMSNKEVTGIITVGSPRKHAFEKNHLMLLEIMANYLAVAIQNAKNYELKKNESERCSLTGLYNFRYFENLLFEKFDMSGNKEDFAIILLDLDHFKRINDSYGHQSGNEVLRQVADVLVNTVGSFGTLARYGGEEFVILMEGTNVKFAEKMAESLRENIENHLFVVTDDLDTGERKSVRLTASIGVAGKSEPGESAMSVLRNADRAMYTGAKQKGRNRVSHF
;
A
#
# COMPACT_ATOMS: atom_id res chain seq x y z
N VAL A 1 7.34 23.58 -13.15
CA VAL A 1 7.43 25.00 -13.58
C VAL A 1 7.44 25.02 -15.10
N SER A 2 6.62 25.90 -15.76
CA SER A 2 6.55 25.96 -17.22
C SER A 2 7.88 26.45 -17.83
N SER A 3 8.21 25.99 -19.05
CA SER A 3 9.46 26.35 -19.76
C SER A 3 9.67 27.87 -19.86
N LYS A 4 8.62 28.65 -20.11
CA LYS A 4 8.71 30.13 -20.15
C LYS A 4 9.18 30.71 -18.82
N LYS A 5 8.67 30.21 -17.69
CA LYS A 5 9.09 30.66 -16.35
C LYS A 5 10.54 30.25 -16.03
N GLN A 6 10.98 29.08 -16.49
CA GLN A 6 12.36 28.63 -16.33
C GLN A 6 13.33 29.57 -17.07
N ILE A 7 13.03 29.96 -18.31
CA ILE A 7 13.85 30.90 -19.09
C ILE A 7 13.97 32.25 -18.36
N VAL A 8 12.88 32.76 -17.80
CA VAL A 8 12.90 34.04 -17.04
C VAL A 8 13.81 33.90 -15.81
N ILE A 9 13.71 32.78 -15.06
CA ILE A 9 14.55 32.55 -13.86
C ILE A 9 16.03 32.54 -14.25
N TRP A 10 16.42 31.83 -15.33
CA TRP A 10 17.79 31.81 -15.83
C TRP A 10 18.26 33.19 -16.27
N GLY A 11 17.41 33.96 -16.99
CA GLY A 11 17.73 35.31 -17.45
C GLY A 11 18.00 36.27 -16.28
N VAL A 12 17.10 36.32 -15.28
CA VAL A 12 17.28 37.15 -14.08
C VAL A 12 18.54 36.75 -13.32
N TRP A 13 18.77 35.42 -13.16
CA TRP A 13 19.97 34.92 -12.49
C TRP A 13 21.25 35.35 -13.21
N CYS A 14 21.32 35.22 -14.53
CA CYS A 14 22.49 35.63 -15.29
C CYS A 14 22.82 37.13 -15.06
N VAL A 15 21.82 38.01 -15.06
CA VAL A 15 22.04 39.43 -14.82
C VAL A 15 22.54 39.70 -13.40
N VAL A 16 21.86 39.13 -12.39
CA VAL A 16 22.23 39.31 -10.97
C VAL A 16 23.61 38.73 -10.68
N PHE A 17 23.88 37.52 -11.18
CA PHE A 17 25.14 36.82 -10.94
C PHE A 17 26.32 37.54 -11.58
N THR A 18 26.20 38.02 -12.82
CA THR A 18 27.27 38.78 -13.50
C THR A 18 27.54 40.10 -12.81
N ALA A 19 26.49 40.81 -12.34
CA ALA A 19 26.65 42.04 -11.57
C ALA A 19 27.36 41.77 -10.23
N ALA A 20 26.93 40.73 -9.49
CA ALA A 20 27.57 40.34 -8.24
C ALA A 20 29.05 39.93 -8.45
N LEU A 21 29.33 39.20 -9.53
CA LEU A 21 30.70 38.79 -9.90
C LEU A 21 31.58 39.99 -10.17
N ALA A 22 31.10 41.01 -10.91
CA ALA A 22 31.82 42.24 -11.17
C ALA A 22 32.19 42.99 -9.88
N VAL A 23 31.22 43.11 -8.95
CA VAL A 23 31.45 43.75 -7.63
C VAL A 23 32.46 42.93 -6.80
N PHE A 24 32.38 41.61 -6.84
CA PHE A 24 33.33 40.71 -6.16
C PHE A 24 34.76 40.93 -6.66
N PHE A 25 35.00 40.89 -7.95
CA PHE A 25 36.32 41.09 -8.50
C PHE A 25 36.84 42.50 -8.21
N ALA A 26 36.00 43.53 -8.18
CA ALA A 26 36.40 44.90 -7.91
C ALA A 26 36.78 45.13 -6.43
N ARG A 27 36.13 44.47 -5.48
CA ARG A 27 36.24 44.78 -4.05
C ARG A 27 36.80 43.66 -3.18
N ALA A 28 36.48 42.37 -3.49
CA ALA A 28 36.87 41.26 -2.63
C ALA A 28 38.21 40.61 -3.03
N LEU A 29 38.69 40.85 -4.24
CA LEU A 29 39.92 40.21 -4.73
C LEU A 29 41.16 40.46 -3.83
N PRO A 30 41.42 41.68 -3.33
CA PRO A 30 42.54 41.91 -2.41
C PRO A 30 42.45 41.11 -1.13
N LEU A 31 41.24 40.98 -0.55
CA LEU A 31 41.00 40.23 0.67
C LEU A 31 41.24 38.74 0.41
N VAL A 32 40.71 38.22 -0.73
CA VAL A 32 40.96 36.82 -1.13
C VAL A 32 42.42 36.52 -1.30
N TYR A 33 43.19 37.44 -1.90
CA TYR A 33 44.66 37.24 -2.09
C TYR A 33 45.38 37.18 -0.74
N ASN A 34 45.01 38.00 0.21
CA ASN A 34 45.67 38.07 1.51
C ASN A 34 45.27 36.95 2.47
N GLN A 35 44.03 36.45 2.38
CA GLN A 35 43.44 35.48 3.33
C GLN A 35 42.90 34.21 2.63
N TRP A 36 43.54 33.79 1.55
CA TRP A 36 43.05 32.69 0.73
C TRP A 36 43.02 31.34 1.48
N LEU A 37 43.97 31.07 2.37
CA LEU A 37 44.01 29.82 3.16
C LEU A 37 42.87 29.77 4.17
N GLU A 38 42.62 30.88 4.82
CA GLU A 38 41.52 31.05 5.78
C GLU A 38 40.17 30.86 5.08
N ILE A 39 39.96 31.57 3.99
CA ILE A 39 38.71 31.45 3.18
C ILE A 39 38.54 30.02 2.67
N LEU A 40 39.61 29.36 2.24
CA LEU A 40 39.60 27.97 1.79
C LEU A 40 39.20 26.99 2.90
N SER A 41 39.66 27.25 4.15
CA SER A 41 39.30 26.42 5.29
C SER A 41 37.80 26.47 5.60
N PHE A 42 37.19 27.65 5.63
CA PHE A 42 35.72 27.83 5.81
C PHE A 42 34.95 27.32 4.60
N LEU A 43 35.46 27.54 3.36
CA LEU A 43 34.85 27.00 2.14
C LEU A 43 34.82 25.47 2.20
N THR A 44 35.90 24.83 2.58
CA THR A 44 35.97 23.36 2.70
C THR A 44 34.96 22.85 3.73
N LEU A 45 34.85 23.50 4.89
CA LEU A 45 33.90 23.16 5.92
C LEU A 45 32.45 23.24 5.41
N ILE A 46 32.07 24.35 4.76
CA ILE A 46 30.69 24.55 4.28
C ILE A 46 30.36 23.62 3.10
N LEU A 47 31.32 23.35 2.21
CA LEU A 47 31.12 22.41 1.10
C LEU A 47 30.89 20.99 1.62
N ILE A 48 31.67 20.53 2.58
CA ILE A 48 31.47 19.21 3.20
C ILE A 48 30.10 19.18 3.89
N ALA A 49 29.74 20.22 4.69
CA ALA A 49 28.43 20.30 5.34
C ALA A 49 27.27 20.27 4.34
N SER A 50 27.44 20.87 3.15
CA SER A 50 26.42 20.93 2.11
C SER A 50 26.11 19.58 1.44
N VAL A 51 27.06 18.62 1.48
CA VAL A 51 26.89 17.25 0.94
C VAL A 51 26.04 16.38 1.87
N PHE A 52 25.85 16.77 3.12
CA PHE A 52 25.08 16.03 4.13
C PHE A 52 23.73 16.67 4.47
N PRO A 53 22.80 16.86 3.50
CA PRO A 53 21.48 17.38 3.81
C PRO A 53 20.71 16.40 4.70
N ILE A 54 20.06 16.94 5.71
CA ILE A 54 19.14 16.19 6.57
C ILE A 54 17.80 16.14 5.84
N ARG A 55 17.40 14.96 5.33
CA ARG A 55 16.11 14.80 4.66
C ARG A 55 15.01 14.65 5.69
N PHE A 56 14.11 15.60 5.73
CA PHE A 56 12.92 15.55 6.57
C PHE A 56 11.67 15.57 5.68
N ARG A 57 10.96 14.44 5.57
CA ARG A 57 9.85 14.22 4.62
C ARG A 57 10.27 14.59 3.19
N ASP A 58 9.63 15.62 2.61
CA ASP A 58 9.88 16.11 1.25
C ASP A 58 10.85 17.31 1.20
N THR A 59 11.46 17.68 2.34
CA THR A 59 12.34 18.85 2.47
C THR A 59 13.74 18.40 2.90
N ASN A 60 14.76 18.92 2.22
CA ASN A 60 16.14 18.75 2.63
C ASN A 60 16.57 19.99 3.42
N ILE A 61 16.96 19.80 4.67
CA ILE A 61 17.47 20.84 5.56
C ILE A 61 18.99 20.71 5.56
N VAL A 62 19.67 21.77 5.17
CA VAL A 62 21.14 21.82 5.22
C VAL A 62 21.52 22.81 6.32
N PRO A 63 22.25 22.39 7.35
CA PRO A 63 22.55 23.23 8.51
C PRO A 63 23.67 24.23 8.20
N LEU A 64 23.49 25.06 7.16
CA LEU A 64 24.53 25.99 6.69
C LEU A 64 24.48 27.35 7.40
N HIS A 65 23.38 27.69 8.07
CA HIS A 65 23.12 29.02 8.61
C HIS A 65 24.21 29.53 9.59
N GLY A 66 24.72 28.64 10.46
CA GLY A 66 25.76 29.01 11.40
C GLY A 66 27.13 29.20 10.74
N ILE A 67 27.47 28.35 9.77
CA ILE A 67 28.73 28.49 9.04
C ILE A 67 28.68 29.73 8.14
N ALA A 68 27.55 29.98 7.47
CA ALA A 68 27.34 31.19 6.67
C ALA A 68 27.45 32.45 7.51
N LEU A 69 26.84 32.47 8.71
CA LEU A 69 26.99 33.57 9.69
C LEU A 69 28.48 33.76 10.09
N ALA A 70 29.19 32.66 10.35
CA ALA A 70 30.61 32.74 10.69
C ALA A 70 31.44 33.37 9.56
N ILE A 71 31.21 32.95 8.32
CA ILE A 71 31.87 33.49 7.13
C ILE A 71 31.53 34.99 6.97
N PHE A 72 30.24 35.36 7.17
CA PHE A 72 29.79 36.74 7.10
C PHE A 72 30.48 37.62 8.14
N LEU A 73 30.51 37.17 9.38
CA LEU A 73 31.13 37.93 10.49
C LEU A 73 32.64 38.07 10.30
N GLN A 74 33.33 37.04 9.77
CA GLN A 74 34.78 37.04 9.63
C GLN A 74 35.27 37.75 8.37
N PHE A 75 34.61 37.54 7.21
CA PHE A 75 35.11 37.97 5.89
C PHE A 75 34.15 38.96 5.20
N GLY A 76 33.00 39.27 5.82
CA GLY A 76 32.01 40.17 5.25
C GLY A 76 31.10 39.57 4.21
N LEU A 77 30.14 40.39 3.74
CA LEU A 77 29.04 39.99 2.85
C LEU A 77 29.52 39.38 1.52
N LEU A 78 30.53 39.98 0.87
CA LEU A 78 30.93 39.56 -0.48
C LEU A 78 31.50 38.14 -0.49
N ILE A 79 32.32 37.80 0.49
CA ILE A 79 32.89 36.43 0.61
C ILE A 79 31.79 35.43 0.99
N GLU A 80 30.91 35.78 1.96
CA GLU A 80 29.78 34.92 2.34
C GLU A 80 28.90 34.60 1.14
N MET A 81 28.50 35.59 0.35
CA MET A 81 27.66 35.41 -0.82
C MET A 81 28.27 34.42 -1.81
N PHE A 82 29.54 34.53 -2.14
CA PHE A 82 30.21 33.63 -3.08
C PHE A 82 30.38 32.22 -2.56
N VAL A 83 30.80 32.08 -1.31
CA VAL A 83 30.95 30.78 -0.66
C VAL A 83 29.60 30.07 -0.55
N MET A 84 28.51 30.80 -0.27
CA MET A 84 27.16 30.25 -0.25
C MET A 84 26.69 29.79 -1.64
N GLN A 85 27.06 30.47 -2.73
CA GLN A 85 26.72 29.99 -4.08
C GLN A 85 27.35 28.62 -4.37
N LEU A 86 28.61 28.42 -3.98
CA LEU A 86 29.30 27.13 -4.12
C LEU A 86 28.67 26.06 -3.24
N ALA A 87 28.30 26.38 -2.00
CA ALA A 87 27.63 25.47 -1.08
C ALA A 87 26.24 25.03 -1.62
N VAL A 88 25.44 25.98 -2.13
CA VAL A 88 24.13 25.70 -2.75
C VAL A 88 24.29 24.81 -3.98
N LEU A 89 25.24 25.12 -4.86
CA LEU A 89 25.52 24.31 -6.04
C LEU A 89 25.90 22.87 -5.65
N THR A 90 26.81 22.71 -4.70
CA THR A 90 27.25 21.41 -4.19
C THR A 90 26.10 20.61 -3.58
N SER A 91 25.25 21.27 -2.78
CA SER A 91 24.07 20.67 -2.18
C SER A 91 23.09 20.16 -3.27
N LEU A 92 22.81 20.97 -4.28
CA LEU A 92 21.89 20.62 -5.37
C LEU A 92 22.46 19.50 -6.26
N LEU A 93 23.75 19.50 -6.55
CA LEU A 93 24.42 18.42 -7.30
C LEU A 93 24.36 17.08 -6.54
N SER A 94 24.48 17.11 -5.21
CA SER A 94 24.36 15.91 -4.37
C SER A 94 22.97 15.27 -4.43
N LEU A 95 21.93 16.03 -4.81
CA LEU A 95 20.54 15.58 -4.92
C LEU A 95 20.21 14.94 -6.28
N ARG A 96 21.16 14.83 -7.23
CA ARG A 96 20.98 14.23 -8.57
C ARG A 96 19.76 14.78 -9.30
N LEU A 97 19.73 16.10 -9.53
CA LEU A 97 18.61 16.78 -10.20
C LEU A 97 18.36 16.22 -11.60
N THR A 98 17.10 16.05 -11.94
CA THR A 98 16.66 15.74 -13.30
C THR A 98 16.72 16.98 -14.20
N ARG A 99 16.73 16.79 -15.53
CA ARG A 99 16.74 17.92 -16.49
C ARG A 99 15.58 18.91 -16.26
N SER A 100 14.42 18.43 -15.85
CA SER A 100 13.24 19.25 -15.54
C SER A 100 13.38 20.06 -14.24
N GLU A 101 14.35 19.74 -13.41
CA GLU A 101 14.60 20.39 -12.11
C GLU A 101 15.81 21.33 -12.11
N LEU A 102 16.56 21.42 -13.21
CA LEU A 102 17.74 22.29 -13.31
C LEU A 102 17.45 23.77 -13.01
N TYR A 103 16.23 24.25 -13.21
CA TYR A 103 15.81 25.60 -12.84
C TYR A 103 15.95 25.88 -11.31
N ARG A 104 16.08 24.86 -10.49
CA ARG A 104 16.31 25.01 -9.04
C ARG A 104 17.68 25.62 -8.72
N ILE A 105 18.67 25.43 -9.59
CA ILE A 105 20.01 26.01 -9.40
C ILE A 105 19.94 27.54 -9.40
N PRO A 106 19.52 28.22 -10.48
CA PRO A 106 19.42 29.66 -10.50
C PRO A 106 18.40 30.20 -9.50
N LEU A 107 17.31 29.47 -9.25
CA LEU A 107 16.28 29.89 -8.32
C LEU A 107 16.81 29.96 -6.87
N ASN A 108 17.46 28.89 -6.37
CA ASN A 108 18.04 28.89 -5.02
C ASN A 108 19.19 29.90 -4.89
N SER A 109 20.01 30.01 -5.94
CA SER A 109 21.06 31.03 -5.99
C SER A 109 20.49 32.43 -5.77
N LEU A 110 19.42 32.82 -6.47
CA LEU A 110 18.75 34.11 -6.30
C LEU A 110 18.15 34.28 -4.88
N VAL A 111 17.56 33.23 -4.33
CA VAL A 111 17.04 33.26 -2.96
C VAL A 111 18.16 33.58 -1.95
N PHE A 112 19.27 32.85 -2.04
CA PHE A 112 20.38 33.09 -1.11
C PHE A 112 21.05 34.44 -1.30
N PHE A 113 21.20 34.94 -2.52
CA PHE A 113 21.67 36.33 -2.75
C PHE A 113 20.74 37.34 -2.05
N THR A 114 19.43 37.20 -2.24
CA THR A 114 18.47 38.12 -1.61
C THR A 114 18.53 38.06 -0.10
N VAL A 115 18.57 36.83 0.45
CA VAL A 115 18.60 36.60 1.90
C VAL A 115 19.87 37.17 2.52
N SER A 116 21.05 36.91 1.94
CA SER A 116 22.34 37.41 2.43
C SER A 116 22.39 38.95 2.39
N ILE A 117 21.99 39.59 1.28
CA ILE A 117 22.01 41.05 1.15
C ILE A 117 21.08 41.73 2.18
N VAL A 118 19.82 41.25 2.30
CA VAL A 118 18.85 41.85 3.21
C VAL A 118 19.25 41.65 4.67
N SER A 119 19.72 40.45 5.02
CA SER A 119 20.18 40.16 6.40
C SER A 119 21.42 40.96 6.80
N ALA A 120 22.38 41.12 5.87
CA ALA A 120 23.55 41.99 6.09
C ALA A 120 23.14 43.46 6.21
N GLY A 121 22.18 43.92 5.39
CA GLY A 121 21.64 45.27 5.48
C GLY A 121 21.02 45.55 6.88
N VAL A 122 20.25 44.60 7.40
CA VAL A 122 19.71 44.71 8.79
C VAL A 122 20.84 44.73 9.83
N TYR A 123 21.82 43.83 9.68
CA TYR A 123 22.98 43.76 10.58
C TYR A 123 23.74 45.09 10.66
N TYR A 124 24.13 45.65 9.51
CA TYR A 124 24.87 46.91 9.46
C TYR A 124 24.02 48.12 9.90
N SER A 125 22.71 48.13 9.61
CA SER A 125 21.82 49.21 10.06
C SER A 125 21.66 49.28 11.57
N LEU A 126 21.89 48.16 12.25
CA LEU A 126 21.88 48.06 13.73
C LEU A 126 23.27 48.27 14.34
N GLY A 127 24.25 48.76 13.57
CA GLY A 127 25.60 49.03 14.05
C GLY A 127 26.50 47.81 14.12
N GLY A 128 26.14 46.72 13.46
CA GLY A 128 26.97 45.51 13.35
C GLY A 128 28.27 45.78 12.60
N ILE A 129 29.37 45.18 13.05
CA ILE A 129 30.71 45.28 12.46
C ILE A 129 31.18 43.87 12.08
N THR A 130 31.82 43.73 10.93
CA THR A 130 32.50 42.53 10.49
C THR A 130 34.02 42.75 10.61
N GLU A 131 34.76 41.69 10.88
CA GLU A 131 36.19 41.67 11.18
C GLU A 131 36.53 42.23 12.58
N ASN A 132 37.49 41.62 13.28
CA ASN A 132 37.97 41.98 14.61
C ASN A 132 36.85 42.06 15.70
N LEU A 133 35.97 41.06 15.74
CA LEU A 133 34.89 41.00 16.74
C LEU A 133 35.43 40.91 18.18
N SER A 134 36.66 40.42 18.39
CA SER A 134 37.29 40.33 19.70
C SER A 134 37.67 41.71 20.29
N GLU A 135 37.80 42.74 19.48
CA GLU A 135 38.11 44.10 19.89
C GLU A 135 36.84 44.85 20.36
N VAL A 136 35.65 44.34 20.07
CA VAL A 136 34.37 44.95 20.41
C VAL A 136 33.69 44.15 21.53
N GLN A 137 33.02 44.84 22.46
CA GLN A 137 32.20 44.14 23.46
C GLN A 137 31.15 43.27 22.77
N LEU A 138 31.28 41.93 22.91
CA LEU A 138 30.35 40.96 22.33
C LEU A 138 28.88 41.27 22.70
N SER A 139 28.62 41.83 23.89
CA SER A 139 27.29 42.22 24.32
C SER A 139 26.61 43.25 23.40
N LEU A 140 27.38 44.12 22.76
CA LEU A 140 26.87 45.11 21.79
C LEU A 140 26.54 44.46 20.45
N MET A 141 27.23 43.38 20.10
CA MET A 141 27.04 42.66 18.83
C MET A 141 25.93 41.60 18.90
N LEU A 142 25.50 41.17 20.08
CA LEU A 142 24.48 40.12 20.22
C LEU A 142 23.16 40.47 19.53
N PHE A 143 22.73 41.72 19.64
CA PHE A 143 21.48 42.15 19.02
C PHE A 143 21.55 42.24 17.49
N PRO A 144 22.56 42.86 16.86
CA PRO A 144 22.78 42.81 15.43
C PRO A 144 22.89 41.35 14.89
N ILE A 145 23.65 40.49 15.56
CA ILE A 145 23.80 39.06 15.19
C ILE A 145 22.46 38.33 15.24
N ALA A 146 21.69 38.52 16.33
CA ALA A 146 20.36 37.91 16.45
C ALA A 146 19.40 38.43 15.39
N ALA A 147 19.43 39.71 15.05
CA ALA A 147 18.63 40.30 14.00
C ALA A 147 19.02 39.79 12.61
N TYR A 148 20.31 39.65 12.33
CA TYR A 148 20.79 38.98 11.09
C TYR A 148 20.23 37.55 10.99
N ALA A 149 20.45 36.76 12.04
CA ALA A 149 20.06 35.34 12.04
C ALA A 149 18.54 35.16 11.92
N PHE A 150 17.75 36.01 12.62
CA PHE A 150 16.30 36.00 12.49
C PHE A 150 15.84 36.40 11.09
N THR A 151 16.40 37.46 10.51
CA THR A 151 16.07 37.95 9.17
C THR A 151 16.42 36.88 8.13
N TYR A 152 17.61 36.28 8.24
CA TYR A 152 18.07 35.23 7.36
C TYR A 152 17.13 34.02 7.39
N PHE A 153 16.81 33.53 8.58
CA PHE A 153 15.90 32.42 8.78
C PHE A 153 14.48 32.71 8.24
N PHE A 154 13.91 33.86 8.68
CA PHE A 154 12.54 34.22 8.32
C PHE A 154 12.39 34.44 6.80
N LEU A 155 13.29 35.25 6.23
CA LEU A 155 13.23 35.62 4.82
C LEU A 155 13.44 34.40 3.91
N ASN A 156 14.40 33.52 4.24
CA ASN A 156 14.61 32.27 3.51
C ASN A 156 13.33 31.43 3.46
N ASN A 157 12.73 31.18 4.59
CA ASN A 157 11.51 30.38 4.69
C ASN A 157 10.30 31.03 4.03
N TRP A 158 10.19 32.36 4.16
CA TRP A 158 9.13 33.14 3.53
C TRP A 158 9.21 33.06 1.99
N ILE A 159 10.38 33.26 1.42
CA ILE A 159 10.58 33.18 -0.03
C ILE A 159 10.33 31.76 -0.52
N ILE A 160 10.82 30.73 0.17
CA ILE A 160 10.57 29.32 -0.18
C ILE A 160 9.06 29.01 -0.13
N PHE A 161 8.33 29.51 0.86
CA PHE A 161 6.88 29.37 0.94
C PHE A 161 6.17 30.02 -0.27
N LEU A 162 6.56 31.23 -0.65
CA LEU A 162 6.01 31.93 -1.81
C LEU A 162 6.29 31.15 -3.10
N ILE A 163 7.50 30.63 -3.28
CA ILE A 163 7.89 29.81 -4.42
C ILE A 163 7.02 28.55 -4.50
N ARG A 164 6.86 27.83 -3.40
CA ARG A 164 6.02 26.63 -3.33
C ARG A 164 4.56 26.93 -3.69
N LYS A 165 4.02 28.03 -3.16
CA LYS A 165 2.62 28.43 -3.33
C LYS A 165 2.32 28.96 -4.74
N TYR A 166 3.15 29.87 -5.28
CA TYR A 166 2.83 30.62 -6.50
C TYR A 166 3.59 30.14 -7.75
N LEU A 167 4.82 29.67 -7.59
CA LEU A 167 5.63 29.20 -8.71
C LEU A 167 5.40 27.71 -8.99
N VAL A 168 5.47 26.86 -7.97
CA VAL A 168 5.28 25.40 -8.09
C VAL A 168 3.81 24.99 -7.97
N LYS A 169 2.95 25.87 -7.41
CA LYS A 169 1.49 25.67 -7.25
C LYS A 169 1.11 24.40 -6.48
N LEU A 170 1.79 24.10 -5.41
CA LEU A 170 1.43 22.98 -4.52
C LEU A 170 0.13 23.31 -3.76
N ARG A 171 -0.91 22.46 -3.90
CA ARG A 171 -2.27 22.70 -3.39
C ARG A 171 -2.44 22.78 -1.86
N LYS A 172 -1.49 22.29 -1.06
CA LYS A 172 -1.59 22.21 0.42
C LYS A 172 -0.33 22.73 1.11
N THR A 173 0.14 23.95 0.75
CA THR A 173 1.26 24.56 1.44
C THR A 173 0.78 25.39 2.63
N LYS A 174 1.31 25.07 3.81
CA LYS A 174 1.18 25.90 5.02
C LYS A 174 2.54 26.51 5.32
N PHE A 175 2.58 27.77 5.80
CA PHE A 175 3.84 28.40 6.22
C PHE A 175 4.38 27.70 7.49
N PHE A 176 3.51 27.53 8.48
CA PHE A 176 3.85 26.79 9.69
C PHE A 176 3.65 25.29 9.45
N ASP A 177 4.67 24.62 8.93
CA ASP A 177 4.72 23.18 8.76
C ASP A 177 5.79 22.56 9.68
N GLU A 178 5.86 21.22 9.69
CA GLU A 178 6.85 20.53 10.50
C GLU A 178 8.29 20.70 9.99
N ALA A 179 8.46 21.02 8.71
CA ALA A 179 9.77 21.30 8.14
C ALA A 179 10.31 22.62 8.70
N LEU A 180 9.48 23.66 8.78
CA LEU A 180 9.84 24.94 9.41
C LEU A 180 10.22 24.76 10.88
N LYS A 181 9.49 23.93 11.64
CA LYS A 181 9.83 23.63 13.04
C LYS A 181 11.22 23.01 13.18
N MET A 182 11.52 22.02 12.34
CA MET A 182 12.81 21.35 12.36
C MET A 182 13.96 22.29 11.94
N GLU A 183 13.71 23.15 10.94
CA GLU A 183 14.69 24.15 10.53
C GLU A 183 14.92 25.19 11.62
N ALA A 184 13.87 25.62 12.34
CA ALA A 184 14.00 26.52 13.48
C ALA A 184 14.81 25.90 14.63
N VAL A 185 14.55 24.63 14.97
CA VAL A 185 15.35 23.90 15.97
C VAL A 185 16.81 23.81 15.53
N SER A 186 17.06 23.48 14.27
CA SER A 186 18.41 23.44 13.70
C SER A 186 19.10 24.82 13.76
N ALA A 187 18.40 25.89 13.41
CA ALA A 187 18.95 27.25 13.46
C ALA A 187 19.33 27.68 14.89
N VAL A 188 18.47 27.40 15.86
CA VAL A 188 18.73 27.72 17.29
C VAL A 188 19.98 27.00 17.81
N LEU A 189 20.25 25.78 17.33
CA LEU A 189 21.43 25.02 17.75
C LEU A 189 22.71 25.46 17.00
N ILE A 190 22.62 25.76 15.70
CA ILE A 190 23.78 25.95 14.84
C ILE A 190 24.25 27.40 14.81
N ILE A 191 23.37 28.39 14.99
CA ILE A 191 23.75 29.82 15.03
C ILE A 191 24.74 30.12 16.15
N PRO A 192 24.52 29.70 17.41
CA PRO A 192 25.51 29.89 18.47
C PRO A 192 26.88 29.25 18.16
N ILE A 193 26.86 28.07 17.53
CA ILE A 193 28.10 27.38 17.10
C ILE A 193 28.86 28.24 16.09
N GLY A 194 28.14 28.87 15.13
CA GLY A 194 28.77 29.81 14.17
C GLY A 194 29.41 31.00 14.83
N VAL A 195 28.77 31.62 15.81
CA VAL A 195 29.35 32.74 16.60
C VAL A 195 30.57 32.27 17.37
N THR A 196 30.49 31.10 18.04
CA THR A 196 31.62 30.52 18.78
C THR A 196 32.79 30.23 17.86
N LEU A 197 32.52 29.73 16.62
CA LEU A 197 33.55 29.49 15.63
C LEU A 197 34.35 30.74 15.30
N VAL A 198 33.70 31.90 15.11
CA VAL A 198 34.38 33.16 14.81
C VAL A 198 35.21 33.64 16.00
N LEU A 199 34.62 33.65 17.20
CA LEU A 199 35.35 34.09 18.40
C LEU A 199 36.59 33.23 18.69
N LEU A 200 36.48 31.93 18.47
CA LEU A 200 37.58 31.01 18.65
C LEU A 200 38.60 31.15 17.51
N TYR A 201 38.16 31.42 16.28
CA TYR A 201 39.01 31.64 15.13
C TYR A 201 39.90 32.85 15.32
N GLU A 202 39.40 33.98 15.88
CA GLU A 202 40.19 35.15 16.17
C GLU A 202 41.30 34.88 17.22
N GLN A 203 41.08 33.92 18.13
CA GLN A 203 42.06 33.55 19.15
C GLN A 203 43.14 32.54 18.71
N ILE A 204 42.70 31.49 18.01
CA ILE A 204 43.58 30.33 17.67
C ILE A 204 43.70 30.07 16.17
N GLY A 205 43.15 30.94 15.31
CA GLY A 205 43.26 30.85 13.86
C GLY A 205 42.54 29.64 13.28
N MET A 206 43.08 29.07 12.21
CA MET A 206 42.47 27.92 11.46
C MET A 206 42.21 26.69 12.32
N ILE A 207 42.90 26.53 13.46
CA ILE A 207 42.65 25.40 14.38
C ILE A 207 41.19 25.36 14.84
N ALA A 208 40.57 26.54 15.04
CA ALA A 208 39.19 26.67 15.41
C ALA A 208 38.23 26.03 14.40
N VAL A 209 38.53 26.13 13.10
CA VAL A 209 37.70 25.54 12.02
C VAL A 209 37.65 24.02 12.15
N PHE A 210 38.79 23.38 12.49
CA PHE A 210 38.83 21.94 12.73
C PHE A 210 38.17 21.55 14.05
N LEU A 211 38.43 22.30 15.12
CA LEU A 211 37.91 22.03 16.46
C LEU A 211 36.38 22.12 16.54
N ILE A 212 35.75 23.05 15.85
CA ILE A 212 34.29 23.23 15.79
C ILE A 212 33.71 22.48 14.57
N GLY A 213 34.43 22.49 13.45
CA GLY A 213 33.94 21.89 12.20
C GLY A 213 33.79 20.38 12.26
N ILE A 214 34.74 19.65 12.87
CA ILE A 214 34.65 18.18 12.97
C ILE A 214 33.44 17.75 13.82
N PRO A 215 33.17 18.27 15.03
CA PRO A 215 31.95 17.98 15.79
C PRO A 215 30.68 18.34 15.01
N LEU A 216 30.65 19.49 14.33
CA LEU A 216 29.50 19.92 13.55
C LEU A 216 29.19 18.95 12.38
N LEU A 217 30.23 18.53 11.65
CA LEU A 217 30.09 17.55 10.58
C LEU A 217 29.66 16.18 11.11
N SER A 218 30.24 15.76 12.25
CA SER A 218 29.87 14.52 12.92
C SER A 218 28.39 14.54 13.34
N LEU A 219 27.94 15.65 13.93
CA LEU A 219 26.52 15.83 14.29
C LEU A 219 25.61 15.78 13.05
N SER A 220 25.99 16.46 11.97
CA SER A 220 25.23 16.43 10.71
C SER A 220 25.14 15.03 10.13
N LEU A 221 26.24 14.27 10.18
CA LEU A 221 26.26 12.87 9.73
C LEU A 221 25.38 11.96 10.61
N ILE A 222 25.49 12.11 11.93
CA ILE A 222 24.64 11.36 12.89
C ILE A 222 23.16 11.66 12.65
N LEU A 223 22.78 12.92 12.49
CA LEU A 223 21.41 13.32 12.22
C LEU A 223 20.91 12.76 10.88
N LYS A 224 21.76 12.76 9.85
CA LYS A 224 21.43 12.13 8.55
C LYS A 224 21.15 10.63 8.71
N ILE A 225 22.02 9.90 9.38
CA ILE A 225 21.87 8.45 9.63
C ILE A 225 20.63 8.20 10.47
N TYR A 226 20.40 8.99 11.53
CA TYR A 226 19.21 8.85 12.39
C TYR A 226 17.91 9.05 11.61
N ASN A 227 17.83 10.12 10.80
CA ASN A 227 16.63 10.39 9.99
C ASN A 227 16.39 9.29 8.94
N GLN A 228 17.45 8.77 8.33
CA GLN A 228 17.34 7.66 7.38
C GLN A 228 16.84 6.39 8.08
N SER A 229 17.35 6.10 9.27
CA SER A 229 16.91 4.97 10.11
C SER A 229 15.46 5.13 10.53
N GLU A 230 15.06 6.31 11.01
CA GLU A 230 13.68 6.59 11.41
C GLU A 230 12.70 6.44 10.25
N MET A 231 13.07 6.89 9.06
CA MET A 231 12.23 6.72 7.86
C MET A 231 12.06 5.24 7.51
N THR A 232 13.15 4.48 7.56
CA THR A 232 13.10 3.02 7.33
C THR A 232 12.24 2.32 8.38
N ASN A 233 12.37 2.69 9.65
CA ASN A 233 11.54 2.15 10.74
C ASN A 233 10.06 2.46 10.56
N ARG A 234 9.70 3.66 10.08
CA ARG A 234 8.31 4.02 9.76
C ARG A 234 7.75 3.18 8.61
N LEU A 235 8.55 2.91 7.59
CA LEU A 235 8.16 2.04 6.48
C LEU A 235 7.97 0.60 6.97
N LEU A 236 8.91 0.08 7.78
CA LEU A 236 8.80 -1.24 8.39
C LEU A 236 7.55 -1.39 9.27
N LYS A 237 7.20 -0.38 10.07
CA LYS A 237 5.95 -0.38 10.85
C LYS A 237 4.71 -0.47 9.96
N LYS A 238 4.69 0.22 8.82
CA LYS A 238 3.56 0.11 7.86
C LYS A 238 3.49 -1.28 7.24
N VAL A 239 4.62 -1.86 6.86
CA VAL A 239 4.70 -3.23 6.32
C VAL A 239 4.26 -4.27 7.36
N SER A 240 4.72 -4.14 8.60
CA SER A 240 4.31 -5.01 9.71
C SER A 240 2.80 -4.90 10.00
N SER A 241 2.27 -3.67 10.00
CA SER A 241 0.82 -3.42 10.15
C SER A 241 0.01 -4.06 9.01
N PHE A 242 0.54 -4.05 7.77
CA PHE A 242 -0.06 -4.77 6.65
C PHE A 242 -0.06 -6.28 6.92
N GLY A 243 1.08 -6.86 7.32
CA GLY A 243 1.19 -8.28 7.63
C GLY A 243 0.20 -8.74 8.71
N TYR A 244 0.01 -7.94 9.76
CA TYR A 244 -0.99 -8.21 10.80
C TYR A 244 -2.43 -8.18 10.27
N ARG A 245 -2.77 -7.16 9.47
CA ARG A 245 -4.14 -6.99 8.94
C ARG A 245 -4.51 -8.03 7.90
N VAL A 246 -3.56 -8.51 7.12
CA VAL A 246 -3.82 -9.47 6.04
C VAL A 246 -4.00 -10.90 6.55
N ASN A 247 -3.50 -11.20 7.75
CA ASN A 247 -3.69 -12.51 8.41
C ASN A 247 -5.06 -12.67 9.13
N GLY A 248 -5.95 -11.66 9.05
CA GLY A 248 -7.34 -11.82 9.47
C GLY A 248 -8.13 -12.70 8.50
N ASN A 249 -9.37 -13.06 8.89
CA ASN A 249 -10.29 -13.86 8.05
C ASN A 249 -10.81 -13.05 6.85
N LEU A 250 -9.92 -12.70 5.91
CA LEU A 250 -10.24 -11.93 4.74
C LEU A 250 -10.38 -12.83 3.50
N SER A 251 -11.29 -12.49 2.59
CA SER A 251 -11.34 -13.12 1.27
C SER A 251 -10.12 -12.74 0.43
N VAL A 252 -9.76 -13.58 -0.55
CA VAL A 252 -8.64 -13.32 -1.46
C VAL A 252 -8.75 -11.95 -2.14
N ASN A 253 -9.96 -11.53 -2.55
CA ASN A 253 -10.20 -10.22 -3.16
C ASN A 253 -9.89 -9.08 -2.18
N SER A 254 -10.35 -9.18 -0.94
CA SER A 254 -10.10 -8.17 0.11
C SER A 254 -8.61 -8.07 0.45
N ILE A 255 -7.88 -9.18 0.43
CA ILE A 255 -6.43 -9.24 0.62
C ILE A 255 -5.71 -8.48 -0.50
N ASN A 256 -6.07 -8.73 -1.77
CA ASN A 256 -5.49 -8.06 -2.93
C ASN A 256 -5.76 -6.55 -2.94
N GLU A 257 -6.97 -6.13 -2.59
CA GLU A 257 -7.32 -4.71 -2.44
C GLU A 257 -6.52 -4.03 -1.32
N LEU A 258 -6.40 -4.67 -0.16
CA LEU A 258 -5.63 -4.17 0.97
C LEU A 258 -4.15 -4.02 0.60
N PHE A 259 -3.59 -5.01 -0.09
CA PHE A 259 -2.21 -4.96 -0.59
C PHE A 259 -2.01 -3.77 -1.53
N THR A 260 -2.84 -3.65 -2.57
CA THR A 260 -2.76 -2.59 -3.56
C THR A 260 -2.85 -1.20 -2.92
N LYS A 261 -3.80 -0.99 -2.01
CA LYS A 261 -3.96 0.26 -1.25
C LYS A 261 -2.74 0.56 -0.39
N THR A 262 -2.13 -0.44 0.21
CA THR A 262 -0.95 -0.26 1.07
C THR A 262 0.27 0.07 0.23
N VAL A 263 0.55 -0.67 -0.84
CA VAL A 263 1.68 -0.45 -1.75
C VAL A 263 1.64 0.96 -2.35
N THR A 264 0.49 1.37 -2.88
CA THR A 264 0.32 2.72 -3.46
C THR A 264 0.43 3.86 -2.44
N SER A 265 0.21 3.58 -1.15
CA SER A 265 0.39 4.56 -0.06
C SER A 265 1.83 4.68 0.44
N ILE A 266 2.64 3.65 0.23
CA ILE A 266 4.02 3.56 0.74
C ILE A 266 5.04 3.93 -0.34
N PHE A 267 4.81 3.44 -1.57
CA PHE A 267 5.76 3.54 -2.67
C PHE A 267 5.24 4.47 -3.78
N PRO A 268 6.14 5.06 -4.58
CA PRO A 268 5.77 5.93 -5.70
C PRO A 268 5.26 5.11 -6.90
N VAL A 269 4.16 4.39 -6.72
CA VAL A 269 3.58 3.45 -7.67
C VAL A 269 2.38 4.09 -8.37
N ASP A 270 2.39 4.08 -9.71
CA ASP A 270 1.28 4.50 -10.56
C ASP A 270 0.54 3.31 -11.18
N LYS A 271 1.24 2.22 -11.43
CA LYS A 271 0.67 0.96 -11.95
C LYS A 271 1.09 -0.20 -11.07
N ALA A 272 0.14 -1.10 -10.75
CA ALA A 272 0.42 -2.32 -10.02
C ALA A 272 -0.42 -3.48 -10.55
N PHE A 273 0.20 -4.63 -10.70
CA PHE A 273 -0.43 -5.87 -11.11
C PHE A 273 -0.09 -6.97 -10.12
N ILE A 274 -1.10 -7.75 -9.77
CA ILE A 274 -0.95 -8.96 -8.98
C ILE A 274 -1.37 -10.13 -9.86
N TYR A 275 -0.46 -11.05 -10.06
CA TYR A 275 -0.69 -12.27 -10.82
C TYR A 275 -0.68 -13.49 -9.90
N GLU A 276 -1.56 -14.42 -10.17
CA GLU A 276 -1.54 -15.76 -9.63
C GLU A 276 -0.84 -16.69 -10.63
N VAL A 277 0.01 -17.57 -10.14
CA VAL A 277 0.66 -18.59 -10.95
C VAL A 277 -0.22 -19.83 -10.99
N HIS A 278 -0.66 -20.22 -12.20
CA HIS A 278 -1.45 -21.43 -12.40
C HIS A 278 -0.88 -22.24 -13.56
N ASN A 279 -0.40 -23.46 -13.29
CA ASN A 279 0.24 -24.33 -14.28
C ASN A 279 1.35 -23.62 -15.10
N GLY A 280 2.21 -22.83 -14.43
CA GLY A 280 3.30 -22.09 -15.07
C GLY A 280 2.85 -20.86 -15.89
N LYS A 281 1.56 -20.48 -15.84
CA LYS A 281 1.01 -19.30 -16.52
C LYS A 281 0.59 -18.25 -15.51
N LEU A 282 0.72 -16.97 -15.89
CA LEU A 282 0.29 -15.84 -15.10
C LEU A 282 -1.16 -15.48 -15.40
N LYS A 283 -1.98 -15.40 -14.35
CA LYS A 283 -3.37 -14.92 -14.40
C LYS A 283 -3.48 -13.66 -13.56
N VAL A 284 -3.92 -12.54 -14.13
CA VAL A 284 -4.15 -11.30 -13.40
C VAL A 284 -5.31 -11.47 -12.41
N THR A 285 -5.04 -11.25 -11.14
CA THR A 285 -6.06 -11.23 -10.07
C THR A 285 -6.43 -9.82 -9.64
N GLN A 286 -5.49 -8.87 -9.75
CA GLN A 286 -5.70 -7.47 -9.41
C GLN A 286 -4.88 -6.57 -10.32
N ALA A 287 -5.47 -5.46 -10.78
CA ALA A 287 -4.80 -4.41 -11.53
C ALA A 287 -5.14 -3.04 -10.95
N TYR A 288 -4.15 -2.17 -10.83
CA TYR A 288 -4.28 -0.78 -10.37
C TYR A 288 -3.59 0.16 -11.36
N HIS A 289 -4.24 1.28 -11.65
CA HIS A 289 -3.69 2.36 -12.44
C HIS A 289 -4.17 3.72 -11.88
N ALA A 290 -3.25 4.63 -11.57
CA ALA A 290 -3.57 5.89 -10.91
C ALA A 290 -4.37 6.87 -11.78
N SER A 291 -4.22 6.82 -13.12
CA SER A 291 -4.78 7.81 -14.05
C SER A 291 -5.97 7.35 -14.87
N THR A 292 -6.27 6.03 -14.93
CA THR A 292 -7.36 5.49 -15.75
C THR A 292 -8.28 4.57 -14.97
N LYS A 293 -9.60 4.75 -15.15
CA LYS A 293 -10.64 3.83 -14.67
C LYS A 293 -10.81 2.59 -15.59
N THR A 294 -9.99 2.45 -16.61
CA THR A 294 -10.11 1.37 -17.59
C THR A 294 -9.47 0.09 -17.02
N LYS A 295 -10.25 -0.99 -16.94
CA LYS A 295 -9.73 -2.31 -16.61
C LYS A 295 -8.79 -2.76 -17.73
N LEU A 296 -7.49 -2.77 -17.46
CA LEU A 296 -6.50 -3.36 -18.36
C LEU A 296 -6.63 -4.89 -18.31
N TYR A 297 -7.06 -5.47 -19.41
CA TYR A 297 -7.14 -6.92 -19.55
C TYR A 297 -5.82 -7.47 -20.12
N LEU A 298 -4.99 -8.03 -19.25
CA LEU A 298 -3.86 -8.86 -19.65
C LEU A 298 -4.28 -10.33 -19.56
N LYS A 299 -4.26 -11.04 -20.69
CA LYS A 299 -4.63 -12.46 -20.68
C LYS A 299 -3.55 -13.38 -20.10
N ASN A 300 -2.25 -13.08 -20.27
CA ASN A 300 -1.16 -14.03 -19.98
C ASN A 300 0.06 -13.45 -19.23
N GLY A 301 -0.07 -12.28 -18.56
CA GLY A 301 1.07 -11.60 -17.94
C GLY A 301 1.87 -10.74 -18.94
N ASP A 302 2.79 -9.96 -18.42
CA ASP A 302 3.75 -9.16 -19.18
C ASP A 302 5.15 -9.80 -19.15
N ASN A 303 6.05 -9.41 -20.07
CA ASN A 303 7.37 -10.00 -20.21
C ASN A 303 8.24 -9.86 -18.95
N ILE A 304 8.08 -8.75 -18.21
CA ILE A 304 8.86 -8.49 -16.98
C ILE A 304 8.40 -9.43 -15.87
N SER A 305 7.09 -9.62 -15.74
CA SER A 305 6.48 -10.55 -14.79
C SER A 305 6.82 -12.01 -15.10
N LEU A 306 6.83 -12.38 -16.39
CA LEU A 306 7.24 -13.72 -16.83
C LEU A 306 8.71 -13.97 -16.51
N LYS A 307 9.59 -13.01 -16.74
CA LYS A 307 11.01 -13.11 -16.40
C LYS A 307 11.23 -13.30 -14.89
N ALA A 308 10.48 -12.58 -14.05
CA ALA A 308 10.54 -12.77 -12.60
C ALA A 308 10.05 -14.16 -12.18
N LEU A 309 9.06 -14.72 -12.88
CA LEU A 309 8.59 -16.08 -12.66
C LEU A 309 9.66 -17.12 -13.03
N GLU A 310 10.27 -16.99 -14.21
CA GLU A 310 11.30 -17.91 -14.71
C GLU A 310 12.56 -17.91 -13.85
N GLN A 311 12.97 -16.72 -13.39
CA GLN A 311 14.17 -16.57 -12.55
C GLN A 311 13.92 -16.91 -11.06
N GLY A 312 12.66 -16.91 -10.61
CA GLY A 312 12.32 -17.06 -9.19
C GLY A 312 12.93 -15.97 -8.29
N SER A 313 13.31 -14.83 -8.87
CA SER A 313 13.99 -13.72 -8.19
C SER A 313 13.46 -12.38 -8.69
N PRO A 314 13.59 -11.30 -7.86
CA PRO A 314 13.13 -9.97 -8.24
C PRO A 314 13.81 -9.46 -9.52
N VAL A 315 13.03 -8.87 -10.42
CA VAL A 315 13.50 -8.16 -11.62
C VAL A 315 13.29 -6.67 -11.41
N TYR A 316 14.35 -5.87 -11.53
CA TYR A 316 14.30 -4.42 -11.37
C TYR A 316 14.82 -3.71 -12.61
N ILE A 317 14.02 -2.80 -13.17
CA ILE A 317 14.37 -1.92 -14.28
C ILE A 317 14.36 -0.50 -13.75
N PRO A 318 15.54 0.12 -13.54
CA PRO A 318 15.64 1.46 -12.94
C PRO A 318 15.22 2.59 -13.87
N ALA A 319 15.40 2.43 -15.19
CA ALA A 319 15.01 3.43 -16.18
C ALA A 319 14.62 2.76 -17.51
N ALA A 320 13.47 3.15 -18.08
CA ALA A 320 13.07 2.73 -19.41
C ALA A 320 14.09 3.20 -20.47
N GLY A 321 14.36 2.36 -21.46
CA GLY A 321 15.39 2.60 -22.49
C GLY A 321 16.78 2.04 -22.14
N GLU A 322 17.01 1.55 -20.92
CA GLU A 322 18.21 0.79 -20.57
C GLU A 322 18.08 -0.72 -20.88
N ASN A 323 16.83 -1.19 -21.09
CA ASN A 323 16.53 -2.56 -21.50
C ASN A 323 15.48 -2.56 -22.61
N GLU A 324 15.72 -3.33 -23.68
CA GLU A 324 14.81 -3.50 -24.84
C GLU A 324 13.43 -4.12 -24.48
N GLU A 325 13.27 -4.62 -23.26
CA GLU A 325 12.08 -5.34 -22.80
C GLU A 325 10.89 -4.43 -22.44
N THR A 326 11.15 -3.15 -22.09
CA THR A 326 10.10 -2.19 -21.72
C THR A 326 9.43 -1.53 -22.91
N ASP A 327 10.05 -1.54 -24.09
CA ASP A 327 9.58 -0.77 -25.26
C ASP A 327 8.50 -1.49 -26.08
N LYS A 328 8.17 -2.73 -25.78
CA LYS A 328 7.30 -3.57 -26.64
C LYS A 328 5.87 -3.78 -26.13
N GLU A 329 5.55 -3.37 -24.91
CA GLU A 329 4.21 -3.58 -24.35
C GLU A 329 3.53 -2.28 -23.95
N ASN A 330 2.38 -1.97 -24.56
CA ASN A 330 1.53 -0.79 -24.27
C ASN A 330 1.17 -0.64 -22.76
N ILE A 331 1.30 -1.70 -21.97
CA ILE A 331 0.95 -1.70 -20.56
C ILE A 331 1.92 -0.86 -19.72
N TRP A 332 3.19 -0.79 -20.14
CA TRP A 332 4.24 0.00 -19.48
C TRP A 332 4.48 1.35 -20.15
N GLU A 333 3.63 1.75 -21.11
CA GLU A 333 3.63 3.09 -21.67
C GLU A 333 3.58 4.14 -20.55
N ASP A 334 4.38 5.19 -20.63
CA ASP A 334 4.59 6.23 -19.59
C ASP A 334 5.26 5.73 -18.28
N THR A 335 5.73 4.48 -18.21
CA THR A 335 6.43 3.96 -17.04
C THR A 335 7.94 4.05 -17.27
N GLN A 336 8.66 4.63 -16.30
CA GLN A 336 10.11 4.82 -16.38
C GLN A 336 10.90 3.83 -15.51
N SER A 337 10.33 3.34 -14.42
CA SER A 337 10.95 2.26 -13.62
C SER A 337 9.92 1.21 -13.22
N VAL A 338 10.35 -0.06 -13.23
CA VAL A 338 9.49 -1.22 -12.94
C VAL A 338 10.21 -2.17 -11.99
N ILE A 339 9.46 -2.72 -11.05
CA ILE A 339 9.90 -3.85 -10.21
C ILE A 339 8.89 -4.98 -10.35
N SER A 340 9.36 -6.17 -10.61
CA SER A 340 8.58 -7.41 -10.57
C SER A 340 9.16 -8.35 -9.53
N ILE A 341 8.33 -8.83 -8.61
CA ILE A 341 8.74 -9.61 -7.45
C ILE A 341 7.94 -10.91 -7.39
N PRO A 342 8.60 -12.07 -7.28
CA PRO A 342 7.93 -13.33 -7.00
C PRO A 342 7.41 -13.36 -5.55
N ALA A 343 6.15 -13.73 -5.38
CA ALA A 343 5.52 -13.97 -4.10
C ALA A 343 5.67 -15.45 -3.74
N MET A 344 6.47 -15.73 -2.72
CA MET A 344 6.86 -17.08 -2.35
C MET A 344 6.00 -17.64 -1.21
N SER A 345 5.53 -18.87 -1.37
CA SER A 345 4.94 -19.67 -0.30
C SER A 345 5.52 -21.08 -0.36
N ASN A 346 5.98 -21.62 0.77
CA ASN A 346 6.58 -22.96 0.86
C ASN A 346 7.71 -23.22 -0.16
N LYS A 347 8.54 -22.21 -0.45
CA LYS A 347 9.62 -22.24 -1.46
C LYS A 347 9.16 -22.32 -2.92
N GLU A 348 7.88 -22.17 -3.18
CA GLU A 348 7.32 -22.11 -4.54
C GLU A 348 6.80 -20.71 -4.86
N VAL A 349 6.91 -20.31 -6.11
CA VAL A 349 6.35 -19.04 -6.59
C VAL A 349 4.85 -19.25 -6.83
N THR A 350 4.04 -18.65 -5.96
CA THR A 350 2.57 -18.73 -6.02
C THR A 350 1.91 -17.55 -6.73
N GLY A 351 2.67 -16.44 -6.86
CA GLY A 351 2.21 -15.24 -7.54
C GLY A 351 3.37 -14.34 -7.94
N ILE A 352 3.06 -13.34 -8.76
CA ILE A 352 3.99 -12.28 -9.14
C ILE A 352 3.34 -10.94 -8.87
N ILE A 353 4.12 -10.01 -8.34
CA ILE A 353 3.70 -8.62 -8.11
C ILE A 353 4.58 -7.72 -8.92
N THR A 354 3.99 -6.96 -9.84
CA THR A 354 4.72 -6.02 -10.67
C THR A 354 4.19 -4.61 -10.45
N VAL A 355 5.10 -3.68 -10.11
CA VAL A 355 4.78 -2.28 -9.85
C VAL A 355 5.61 -1.37 -10.74
N GLY A 356 4.99 -0.30 -11.24
CA GLY A 356 5.63 0.67 -12.11
C GLY A 356 5.44 2.10 -11.65
N SER A 357 6.42 2.94 -11.99
CA SER A 357 6.42 4.39 -11.72
C SER A 357 6.83 5.18 -12.97
N PRO A 358 6.24 6.37 -13.21
CA PRO A 358 6.63 7.26 -14.31
C PRO A 358 7.96 7.99 -14.04
N ARG A 359 8.60 7.75 -12.89
CA ARG A 359 9.87 8.36 -12.52
C ARG A 359 11.01 7.40 -12.75
N LYS A 360 12.13 7.88 -13.31
CA LYS A 360 13.37 7.10 -13.36
C LYS A 360 13.92 6.92 -11.95
N HIS A 361 14.51 5.76 -11.69
CA HIS A 361 15.08 5.40 -10.39
C HIS A 361 14.13 5.66 -9.21
N ALA A 362 12.81 5.40 -9.43
CA ALA A 362 11.78 5.64 -8.41
C ALA A 362 11.93 4.72 -7.19
N PHE A 363 12.53 3.56 -7.38
CA PHE A 363 12.65 2.54 -6.35
C PHE A 363 14.11 2.43 -5.88
N GLU A 364 14.30 2.58 -4.57
CA GLU A 364 15.57 2.37 -3.89
C GLU A 364 15.72 0.90 -3.45
N LYS A 365 16.94 0.49 -3.08
CA LYS A 365 17.21 -0.87 -2.60
C LYS A 365 16.32 -1.27 -1.41
N ASN A 366 16.03 -0.32 -0.51
CA ASN A 366 15.14 -0.55 0.63
C ASN A 366 13.68 -0.79 0.19
N HIS A 367 13.24 -0.12 -0.89
CA HIS A 367 11.90 -0.34 -1.45
C HIS A 367 11.75 -1.75 -2.01
N LEU A 368 12.78 -2.27 -2.68
CA LEU A 368 12.81 -3.63 -3.19
C LEU A 368 12.63 -4.65 -2.06
N MET A 369 13.44 -4.54 -1.00
CA MET A 369 13.37 -5.43 0.17
C MET A 369 11.99 -5.39 0.86
N LEU A 370 11.43 -4.19 1.03
CA LEU A 370 10.12 -4.03 1.67
C LEU A 370 8.98 -4.60 0.82
N LEU A 371 9.04 -4.41 -0.51
CA LEU A 371 8.07 -4.99 -1.44
C LEU A 371 8.17 -6.52 -1.46
N GLU A 372 9.37 -7.09 -1.36
CA GLU A 372 9.59 -8.53 -1.27
C GLU A 372 8.97 -9.12 0.02
N ILE A 373 9.18 -8.46 1.17
CA ILE A 373 8.53 -8.84 2.43
C ILE A 373 7.00 -8.79 2.28
N MET A 374 6.46 -7.73 1.68
CA MET A 374 5.01 -7.60 1.47
C MET A 374 4.47 -8.64 0.49
N ALA A 375 5.22 -8.98 -0.55
CA ALA A 375 4.87 -10.04 -1.51
C ALA A 375 4.74 -11.40 -0.82
N ASN A 376 5.69 -11.72 0.06
CA ASN A 376 5.66 -12.97 0.83
C ASN A 376 4.51 -12.99 1.85
N TYR A 377 4.21 -11.87 2.54
CA TYR A 377 3.01 -11.78 3.36
C TYR A 377 1.73 -11.99 2.56
N LEU A 378 1.66 -11.41 1.36
CA LEU A 378 0.52 -11.59 0.45
C LEU A 378 0.35 -13.07 0.07
N ALA A 379 1.43 -13.74 -0.36
CA ALA A 379 1.40 -15.15 -0.74
C ALA A 379 0.88 -16.05 0.39
N VAL A 380 1.43 -15.88 1.59
CA VAL A 380 1.01 -16.65 2.78
C VAL A 380 -0.44 -16.38 3.13
N ALA A 381 -0.87 -15.11 3.09
CA ALA A 381 -2.25 -14.76 3.41
C ALA A 381 -3.26 -15.31 2.39
N ILE A 382 -2.95 -15.25 1.09
CA ILE A 382 -3.78 -15.85 0.04
C ILE A 382 -3.88 -17.37 0.23
N GLN A 383 -2.77 -18.03 0.53
CA GLN A 383 -2.75 -19.47 0.78
C GLN A 383 -3.60 -19.83 2.01
N ASN A 384 -3.48 -19.07 3.09
CA ASN A 384 -4.29 -19.28 4.30
C ASN A 384 -5.79 -19.06 4.02
N ALA A 385 -6.15 -18.01 3.27
CA ALA A 385 -7.53 -17.74 2.88
C ALA A 385 -8.13 -18.88 2.06
N LYS A 386 -7.38 -19.40 1.07
CA LYS A 386 -7.79 -20.55 0.26
C LYS A 386 -7.96 -21.82 1.10
N ASN A 387 -7.00 -22.10 1.97
CA ASN A 387 -7.06 -23.26 2.87
C ASN A 387 -8.25 -23.14 3.84
N TYR A 388 -8.53 -21.94 4.35
CA TYR A 388 -9.69 -21.68 5.21
C TYR A 388 -10.99 -21.94 4.46
N GLU A 389 -11.10 -21.44 3.23
CA GLU A 389 -12.30 -21.63 2.39
C GLU A 389 -12.52 -23.11 2.03
N LEU A 390 -11.44 -23.82 1.71
CA LEU A 390 -11.51 -25.28 1.50
C LEU A 390 -11.99 -26.01 2.76
N LYS A 391 -11.37 -25.77 3.91
CA LYS A 391 -11.77 -26.39 5.17
C LYS A 391 -13.20 -26.03 5.59
N LYS A 392 -13.60 -24.78 5.34
CA LYS A 392 -14.97 -24.34 5.57
C LYS A 392 -15.94 -25.13 4.70
N ASN A 393 -15.67 -25.24 3.41
CA ASN A 393 -16.49 -26.02 2.48
C ASN A 393 -16.57 -27.50 2.89
N GLU A 394 -15.44 -28.11 3.27
CA GLU A 394 -15.41 -29.50 3.76
C GLU A 394 -16.22 -29.68 5.06
N SER A 395 -16.17 -28.68 5.96
CA SER A 395 -16.92 -28.73 7.22
C SER A 395 -18.41 -28.47 7.06
N GLU A 396 -18.82 -27.68 6.04
CA GLU A 396 -20.21 -27.26 5.83
C GLU A 396 -20.97 -28.13 4.83
N ARG A 397 -20.28 -28.90 3.99
CA ARG A 397 -20.88 -29.73 2.94
C ARG A 397 -20.75 -31.20 3.18
N CYS A 398 -21.70 -31.95 2.62
CA CYS A 398 -21.64 -33.42 2.54
C CYS A 398 -20.72 -33.84 1.39
N SER A 399 -19.66 -34.58 1.69
CA SER A 399 -18.66 -35.02 0.70
C SER A 399 -19.25 -35.89 -0.43
N LEU A 400 -20.37 -36.58 -0.17
CA LEU A 400 -21.03 -37.43 -1.13
C LEU A 400 -21.87 -36.67 -2.15
N THR A 401 -22.71 -35.73 -1.66
CA THR A 401 -23.74 -35.05 -2.45
C THR A 401 -23.39 -33.62 -2.84
N GLY A 402 -22.39 -33.01 -2.21
CA GLY A 402 -22.05 -31.60 -2.41
C GLY A 402 -23.03 -30.60 -1.78
N LEU A 403 -24.18 -31.05 -1.30
CA LEU A 403 -25.15 -30.23 -0.57
C LEU A 403 -24.59 -29.84 0.79
N TYR A 404 -25.17 -28.83 1.43
CA TYR A 404 -24.84 -28.55 2.82
C TYR A 404 -25.10 -29.79 3.70
N ASN A 405 -24.33 -29.94 4.77
CA ASN A 405 -24.57 -30.99 5.77
C ASN A 405 -25.57 -30.49 6.84
N PHE A 406 -26.04 -31.43 7.65
CA PHE A 406 -27.02 -31.12 8.71
C PHE A 406 -26.52 -30.09 9.72
N ARG A 407 -25.25 -30.17 10.11
CA ARG A 407 -24.64 -29.21 11.06
C ARG A 407 -24.70 -27.77 10.54
N TYR A 408 -24.38 -27.55 9.28
CA TYR A 408 -24.50 -26.23 8.65
C TYR A 408 -25.95 -25.74 8.64
N PHE A 409 -26.87 -26.65 8.27
CA PHE A 409 -28.29 -26.33 8.20
C PHE A 409 -28.87 -25.95 9.58
N GLU A 410 -28.53 -26.68 10.63
CA GLU A 410 -28.93 -26.40 12.02
C GLU A 410 -28.41 -25.04 12.48
N ASN A 411 -27.12 -24.75 12.24
CA ASN A 411 -26.54 -23.46 12.58
C ASN A 411 -27.22 -22.31 11.81
N LEU A 412 -27.50 -22.51 10.52
CA LEU A 412 -28.20 -21.53 9.69
C LEU A 412 -29.59 -21.18 10.26
N LEU A 413 -30.35 -22.19 10.65
CA LEU A 413 -31.67 -22.00 11.28
C LEU A 413 -31.55 -21.20 12.58
N PHE A 414 -30.61 -21.58 13.45
CA PHE A 414 -30.40 -20.92 14.73
C PHE A 414 -29.97 -19.46 14.57
N GLU A 415 -28.97 -19.18 13.72
CA GLU A 415 -28.47 -17.82 13.50
C GLU A 415 -29.51 -16.91 12.86
N LYS A 416 -30.24 -17.40 11.86
CA LYS A 416 -31.21 -16.57 11.11
C LYS A 416 -32.51 -16.32 11.84
N PHE A 417 -33.03 -17.30 12.53
CA PHE A 417 -34.42 -17.24 13.04
C PHE A 417 -34.51 -17.22 14.57
N ASP A 418 -33.58 -17.89 15.26
CA ASP A 418 -33.65 -17.95 16.73
C ASP A 418 -32.82 -16.81 17.37
N MET A 419 -31.61 -16.51 16.89
CA MET A 419 -30.76 -15.43 17.45
C MET A 419 -31.13 -14.04 16.92
N SER A 420 -31.40 -13.88 15.63
CA SER A 420 -31.62 -12.56 15.03
C SER A 420 -33.03 -11.99 15.29
N GLY A 421 -33.93 -12.76 15.87
CA GLY A 421 -35.32 -12.35 16.07
C GLY A 421 -36.05 -12.06 14.74
N ASN A 422 -35.57 -12.64 13.64
CA ASN A 422 -36.14 -12.42 12.31
C ASN A 422 -37.60 -12.85 12.28
N LYS A 423 -38.48 -11.92 11.91
CA LYS A 423 -39.91 -12.15 11.81
C LYS A 423 -40.37 -12.62 10.43
N GLU A 424 -39.44 -12.83 9.50
CA GLU A 424 -39.75 -13.30 8.16
C GLU A 424 -40.34 -14.70 8.20
N ASP A 425 -41.32 -14.93 7.34
CA ASP A 425 -41.89 -16.24 7.14
C ASP A 425 -40.86 -17.17 6.50
N PHE A 426 -40.88 -18.42 6.91
CA PHE A 426 -40.07 -19.47 6.28
C PHE A 426 -40.84 -20.79 6.35
N ALA A 427 -40.48 -21.69 5.46
CA ALA A 427 -40.97 -23.05 5.47
C ALA A 427 -39.80 -24.04 5.36
N ILE A 428 -39.99 -25.21 5.94
CA ILE A 428 -39.02 -26.32 5.87
C ILE A 428 -39.72 -27.50 5.15
N ILE A 429 -39.01 -28.05 4.18
CA ILE A 429 -39.38 -29.28 3.49
C ILE A 429 -38.40 -30.36 3.93
N LEU A 430 -38.86 -31.45 4.48
CA LEU A 430 -38.04 -32.62 4.84
C LEU A 430 -38.46 -33.80 3.96
N LEU A 431 -37.48 -34.44 3.33
CA LEU A 431 -37.67 -35.50 2.33
C LEU A 431 -36.88 -36.74 2.74
N ASP A 432 -37.52 -37.91 2.56
CA ASP A 432 -36.87 -39.22 2.76
C ASP A 432 -37.16 -40.10 1.57
N LEU A 433 -36.13 -40.83 1.07
CA LEU A 433 -36.22 -41.68 -0.09
C LEU A 433 -36.89 -43.03 0.27
N ASP A 434 -38.03 -43.30 -0.36
CA ASP A 434 -38.78 -44.50 -0.09
C ASP A 434 -38.02 -45.77 -0.51
N HIS A 435 -37.92 -46.73 0.41
CA HIS A 435 -37.28 -48.03 0.16
C HIS A 435 -35.82 -47.97 -0.30
N PHE A 436 -35.06 -46.91 0.00
CA PHE A 436 -33.68 -46.72 -0.40
C PHE A 436 -32.78 -47.90 0.04
N LYS A 437 -33.05 -48.49 1.19
CA LYS A 437 -32.34 -49.68 1.68
C LYS A 437 -32.40 -50.84 0.66
N ARG A 438 -33.51 -51.02 -0.04
CA ARG A 438 -33.64 -52.08 -1.07
C ARG A 438 -32.66 -51.88 -2.25
N ILE A 439 -32.36 -50.62 -2.60
CA ILE A 439 -31.37 -50.33 -3.63
C ILE A 439 -29.99 -50.76 -3.16
N ASN A 440 -29.61 -50.41 -1.92
CA ASN A 440 -28.34 -50.86 -1.35
C ASN A 440 -28.24 -52.39 -1.26
N ASP A 441 -29.32 -53.04 -0.83
CA ASP A 441 -29.36 -54.48 -0.67
C ASP A 441 -29.33 -55.21 -2.02
N SER A 442 -29.89 -54.60 -3.11
CA SER A 442 -29.98 -55.23 -4.42
C SER A 442 -28.80 -54.94 -5.35
N TYR A 443 -28.14 -53.77 -5.22
CA TYR A 443 -27.14 -53.27 -6.17
C TYR A 443 -25.84 -52.83 -5.48
N GLY A 444 -25.76 -52.89 -4.15
CA GLY A 444 -24.58 -52.48 -3.39
C GLY A 444 -24.63 -51.02 -2.91
N HIS A 445 -23.81 -50.72 -1.90
CA HIS A 445 -23.74 -49.38 -1.29
C HIS A 445 -23.20 -48.32 -2.26
N GLN A 446 -22.36 -48.71 -3.22
CA GLN A 446 -21.83 -47.75 -4.19
C GLN A 446 -22.93 -47.29 -5.14
N SER A 447 -23.82 -48.22 -5.57
CA SER A 447 -25.02 -47.87 -6.34
C SER A 447 -25.95 -46.94 -5.57
N GLY A 448 -26.15 -47.18 -4.27
CA GLY A 448 -26.89 -46.26 -3.42
C GLY A 448 -26.26 -44.86 -3.35
N ASN A 449 -24.94 -44.77 -3.27
CA ASN A 449 -24.22 -43.50 -3.33
C ASN A 449 -24.42 -42.79 -4.69
N GLU A 450 -24.48 -43.49 -5.79
CA GLU A 450 -24.78 -42.94 -7.12
C GLU A 450 -26.22 -42.38 -7.17
N VAL A 451 -27.20 -43.05 -6.58
CA VAL A 451 -28.57 -42.55 -6.45
C VAL A 451 -28.60 -41.27 -5.62
N LEU A 452 -27.94 -41.24 -4.48
CA LEU A 452 -27.92 -40.05 -3.60
C LEU A 452 -27.34 -38.83 -4.31
N ARG A 453 -26.30 -38.99 -5.16
CA ARG A 453 -25.76 -37.88 -5.97
C ARG A 453 -26.78 -37.38 -6.98
N GLN A 454 -27.41 -38.29 -7.72
CA GLN A 454 -28.42 -37.96 -8.73
C GLN A 454 -29.67 -37.31 -8.09
N VAL A 455 -30.10 -37.80 -6.92
CA VAL A 455 -31.15 -37.15 -6.16
C VAL A 455 -30.75 -35.69 -5.79
N ALA A 456 -29.55 -35.49 -5.30
CA ALA A 456 -29.05 -34.16 -4.99
C ALA A 456 -29.09 -33.22 -6.22
N ASP A 457 -28.72 -33.72 -7.40
CA ASP A 457 -28.80 -32.96 -8.65
C ASP A 457 -30.26 -32.62 -9.02
N VAL A 458 -31.20 -33.58 -8.87
CA VAL A 458 -32.64 -33.32 -9.07
C VAL A 458 -33.14 -32.25 -8.11
N LEU A 459 -32.76 -32.34 -6.84
CA LEU A 459 -33.15 -31.33 -5.83
C LEU A 459 -32.61 -29.94 -6.17
N VAL A 460 -31.33 -29.83 -6.52
CA VAL A 460 -30.69 -28.57 -6.92
C VAL A 460 -31.38 -27.95 -8.14
N ASN A 461 -31.64 -28.73 -9.15
CA ASN A 461 -32.28 -28.27 -10.39
C ASN A 461 -33.75 -27.82 -10.15
N THR A 462 -34.46 -28.48 -9.22
CA THR A 462 -35.87 -28.16 -8.93
C THR A 462 -36.00 -26.96 -8.03
N VAL A 463 -35.20 -26.87 -6.95
CA VAL A 463 -35.26 -25.78 -5.96
C VAL A 463 -34.60 -24.52 -6.48
N GLY A 464 -33.49 -24.63 -7.21
CA GLY A 464 -32.75 -23.50 -7.75
C GLY A 464 -32.34 -22.51 -6.65
N SER A 465 -32.66 -21.24 -6.85
CA SER A 465 -32.36 -20.15 -5.89
C SER A 465 -33.44 -19.93 -4.83
N PHE A 466 -34.51 -20.73 -4.81
CA PHE A 466 -35.63 -20.53 -3.88
C PHE A 466 -35.37 -21.09 -2.49
N GLY A 467 -34.38 -21.88 -2.27
CA GLY A 467 -34.12 -22.48 -0.97
C GLY A 467 -32.69 -22.97 -0.75
N THR A 468 -32.35 -23.17 0.52
CA THR A 468 -31.07 -23.76 0.94
C THR A 468 -31.25 -25.26 1.18
N LEU A 469 -30.48 -26.07 0.43
CA LEU A 469 -30.52 -27.52 0.43
C LEU A 469 -29.46 -28.14 1.32
N ALA A 470 -29.82 -29.10 2.16
CA ALA A 470 -28.88 -29.88 2.95
C ALA A 470 -29.25 -31.37 2.96
N ARG A 471 -28.22 -32.21 3.17
CA ARG A 471 -28.44 -33.62 3.50
C ARG A 471 -28.60 -33.76 5.00
N TYR A 472 -29.80 -34.20 5.42
CA TYR A 472 -30.20 -34.29 6.82
C TYR A 472 -29.66 -35.58 7.47
N GLY A 473 -29.76 -36.71 6.76
CA GLY A 473 -29.34 -38.03 7.24
C GLY A 473 -28.80 -38.92 6.13
N GLY A 474 -28.89 -40.22 6.30
CA GLY A 474 -28.43 -41.21 5.33
C GLY A 474 -29.12 -41.07 3.96
N GLU A 475 -30.44 -41.07 3.96
CA GLU A 475 -31.31 -40.98 2.78
C GLU A 475 -32.30 -39.82 2.88
N GLU A 476 -32.04 -38.89 3.83
CA GLU A 476 -32.90 -37.78 4.14
C GLU A 476 -32.29 -36.45 3.67
N PHE A 477 -33.11 -35.57 3.14
CA PHE A 477 -32.75 -34.25 2.67
C PHE A 477 -33.68 -33.20 3.26
N VAL A 478 -33.16 -32.00 3.49
CA VAL A 478 -33.91 -30.88 4.05
C VAL A 478 -33.71 -29.63 3.23
N ILE A 479 -34.76 -28.83 3.10
CA ILE A 479 -34.73 -27.59 2.32
C ILE A 479 -35.35 -26.50 3.20
N LEU A 480 -34.60 -25.40 3.37
CA LEU A 480 -35.08 -24.16 3.97
C LEU A 480 -35.55 -23.21 2.87
N MET A 481 -36.79 -22.79 2.91
CA MET A 481 -37.38 -21.79 2.00
C MET A 481 -37.64 -20.50 2.76
N GLU A 482 -36.85 -19.48 2.50
CA GLU A 482 -36.91 -18.19 3.19
C GLU A 482 -37.92 -17.25 2.51
N GLY A 483 -38.59 -16.39 3.27
CA GLY A 483 -39.58 -15.42 2.75
C GLY A 483 -40.78 -16.06 2.04
N THR A 484 -41.05 -17.33 2.31
CA THR A 484 -42.12 -18.10 1.63
C THR A 484 -43.14 -18.62 2.61
N ASN A 485 -44.38 -18.74 2.16
CA ASN A 485 -45.46 -19.37 2.92
C ASN A 485 -45.53 -20.88 2.68
N VAL A 486 -46.22 -21.59 3.57
CA VAL A 486 -46.38 -23.05 3.53
C VAL A 486 -46.98 -23.53 2.20
N LYS A 487 -47.94 -22.81 1.62
CA LYS A 487 -48.60 -23.19 0.35
C LYS A 487 -47.62 -23.20 -0.84
N PHE A 488 -46.66 -22.28 -0.86
CA PHE A 488 -45.62 -22.31 -1.90
C PHE A 488 -44.65 -23.47 -1.68
N ALA A 489 -44.26 -23.71 -0.43
CA ALA A 489 -43.42 -24.84 -0.06
C ALA A 489 -44.09 -26.20 -0.39
N GLU A 490 -45.42 -26.33 -0.20
CA GLU A 490 -46.17 -27.52 -0.60
C GLU A 490 -46.11 -27.77 -2.12
N LYS A 491 -46.29 -26.71 -2.92
CA LYS A 491 -46.15 -26.81 -4.39
C LYS A 491 -44.75 -27.22 -4.80
N MET A 492 -43.75 -26.66 -4.16
CA MET A 492 -42.33 -27.05 -4.39
C MET A 492 -42.10 -28.49 -4.01
N ALA A 493 -42.64 -28.93 -2.86
CA ALA A 493 -42.54 -30.31 -2.38
C ALA A 493 -43.20 -31.31 -3.36
N GLU A 494 -44.36 -30.96 -3.93
CA GLU A 494 -45.01 -31.79 -4.93
C GLU A 494 -44.20 -31.86 -6.22
N SER A 495 -43.62 -30.74 -6.68
CA SER A 495 -42.74 -30.75 -7.84
C SER A 495 -41.47 -31.59 -7.59
N LEU A 496 -40.92 -31.56 -6.37
CA LEU A 496 -39.81 -32.43 -5.98
C LEU A 496 -40.19 -33.90 -6.02
N ARG A 497 -41.38 -34.23 -5.43
CA ARG A 497 -41.91 -35.61 -5.43
C ARG A 497 -42.06 -36.15 -6.87
N GLU A 498 -42.74 -35.38 -7.76
CA GLU A 498 -42.94 -35.74 -9.15
C GLU A 498 -41.61 -35.88 -9.93
N ASN A 499 -40.69 -34.98 -9.74
CA ASN A 499 -39.38 -35.03 -10.42
C ASN A 499 -38.58 -36.24 -9.98
N ILE A 500 -38.61 -36.61 -8.70
CA ILE A 500 -37.96 -37.83 -8.21
C ILE A 500 -38.64 -39.07 -8.74
N GLU A 501 -39.98 -39.18 -8.69
CA GLU A 501 -40.74 -40.32 -9.20
C GLU A 501 -40.52 -40.57 -10.68
N ASN A 502 -40.44 -39.49 -11.48
CA ASN A 502 -40.27 -39.59 -12.95
C ASN A 502 -38.81 -39.73 -13.38
N HIS A 503 -37.85 -39.54 -12.49
CA HIS A 503 -36.44 -39.63 -12.82
C HIS A 503 -35.99 -41.10 -12.95
N LEU A 504 -35.20 -41.40 -13.98
CA LEU A 504 -34.53 -42.69 -14.14
C LEU A 504 -33.12 -42.60 -13.59
N PHE A 505 -32.91 -43.15 -12.40
CA PHE A 505 -31.61 -43.20 -11.76
C PHE A 505 -30.75 -44.29 -12.38
N VAL A 506 -29.56 -43.93 -12.86
CA VAL A 506 -28.62 -44.89 -13.44
C VAL A 506 -27.61 -45.29 -12.38
N VAL A 507 -27.51 -46.57 -12.10
CA VAL A 507 -26.59 -47.14 -11.11
C VAL A 507 -25.70 -48.23 -11.77
N THR A 508 -24.54 -48.41 -11.21
CA THR A 508 -23.64 -49.52 -11.58
C THR A 508 -23.91 -50.67 -10.61
N ASP A 509 -24.27 -51.85 -11.12
CA ASP A 509 -24.49 -53.04 -10.28
C ASP A 509 -23.15 -53.52 -9.68
N ASP A 510 -22.92 -53.18 -8.43
CA ASP A 510 -21.66 -53.41 -7.72
C ASP A 510 -21.59 -54.81 -7.10
N LEU A 511 -22.71 -55.54 -7.05
CA LEU A 511 -22.78 -56.86 -6.45
C LEU A 511 -22.64 -58.01 -7.43
N ASP A 512 -22.96 -57.78 -8.74
CA ASP A 512 -23.02 -58.89 -9.72
C ASP A 512 -22.21 -58.63 -10.99
N THR A 513 -22.70 -57.77 -11.88
CA THR A 513 -22.19 -57.69 -13.26
C THR A 513 -21.34 -56.47 -13.58
N GLY A 514 -21.33 -55.45 -12.74
CA GLY A 514 -20.75 -54.12 -13.05
C GLY A 514 -21.47 -53.40 -14.19
N GLU A 515 -22.64 -53.87 -14.64
CA GLU A 515 -23.44 -53.27 -15.70
C GLU A 515 -24.25 -52.07 -15.17
N ARG A 516 -24.55 -51.14 -16.06
CA ARG A 516 -25.44 -50.02 -15.76
C ARG A 516 -26.90 -50.44 -15.79
N LYS A 517 -27.61 -50.20 -14.70
CA LYS A 517 -29.04 -50.47 -14.57
C LYS A 517 -29.80 -49.19 -14.26
N SER A 518 -31.03 -49.10 -14.73
CA SER A 518 -31.92 -47.99 -14.42
C SER A 518 -32.89 -48.38 -13.31
N VAL A 519 -32.92 -47.60 -12.24
CA VAL A 519 -33.81 -47.83 -11.10
C VAL A 519 -34.75 -46.63 -10.91
N ARG A 520 -35.92 -46.85 -10.36
CA ARG A 520 -36.87 -45.82 -9.95
C ARG A 520 -37.03 -45.89 -8.46
N LEU A 521 -37.24 -44.73 -7.85
CA LEU A 521 -37.58 -44.58 -6.46
C LEU A 521 -38.55 -43.42 -6.27
N THR A 522 -39.19 -43.37 -5.14
CA THR A 522 -40.11 -42.29 -4.73
C THR A 522 -39.60 -41.64 -3.45
N ALA A 523 -40.24 -40.57 -3.04
CA ALA A 523 -39.94 -39.89 -1.81
C ALA A 523 -41.19 -39.54 -0.99
N SER A 524 -41.07 -39.70 0.31
CA SER A 524 -42.03 -39.17 1.29
C SER A 524 -41.58 -37.82 1.78
N ILE A 525 -42.45 -36.82 1.70
CA ILE A 525 -42.09 -35.43 1.95
C ILE A 525 -43.03 -34.82 3.02
N GLY A 526 -42.43 -34.17 4.02
CA GLY A 526 -43.15 -33.37 5.02
C GLY A 526 -42.85 -31.90 4.87
N VAL A 527 -43.87 -31.06 5.00
CA VAL A 527 -43.74 -29.60 4.92
C VAL A 527 -44.27 -28.98 6.21
N ALA A 528 -43.55 -28.03 6.74
CA ALA A 528 -44.02 -27.20 7.85
C ALA A 528 -43.53 -25.77 7.67
N GLY A 529 -44.36 -24.83 8.10
CA GLY A 529 -43.99 -23.43 8.26
C GLY A 529 -44.25 -22.97 9.68
N LYS A 530 -43.92 -21.76 9.96
CA LYS A 530 -44.15 -21.15 11.27
C LYS A 530 -45.66 -21.07 11.54
N SER A 531 -46.12 -21.70 12.61
CA SER A 531 -47.54 -21.75 12.99
C SER A 531 -47.91 -20.62 13.94
N GLU A 532 -46.99 -20.21 14.82
CA GLU A 532 -47.20 -19.16 15.82
C GLU A 532 -46.06 -18.16 15.87
N PRO A 533 -46.31 -16.88 16.22
CA PRO A 533 -45.29 -15.90 16.48
C PRO A 533 -44.40 -16.37 17.65
N GLY A 534 -43.08 -16.48 17.41
CA GLY A 534 -42.10 -16.90 18.44
C GLY A 534 -41.80 -18.39 18.44
N GLU A 535 -42.37 -19.18 17.54
CA GLU A 535 -42.01 -20.58 17.35
C GLU A 535 -40.54 -20.70 16.89
N SER A 536 -39.76 -21.57 17.54
CA SER A 536 -38.34 -21.77 17.17
C SER A 536 -38.21 -22.50 15.83
N ALA A 537 -37.20 -22.19 15.05
CA ALA A 537 -36.97 -22.84 13.76
C ALA A 537 -36.80 -24.36 13.90
N MET A 538 -36.21 -24.82 15.02
CA MET A 538 -36.09 -26.25 15.32
C MET A 538 -37.44 -26.91 15.63
N SER A 539 -38.44 -26.17 16.10
CA SER A 539 -39.83 -26.69 16.26
C SER A 539 -40.47 -26.91 14.90
N VAL A 540 -40.29 -25.97 13.96
CA VAL A 540 -40.78 -26.10 12.59
C VAL A 540 -40.16 -27.30 11.88
N LEU A 541 -38.86 -27.52 12.09
CA LEU A 541 -38.16 -28.71 11.56
C LEU A 541 -38.76 -30.01 12.10
N ARG A 542 -39.02 -30.09 13.41
CA ARG A 542 -39.69 -31.27 14.03
C ARG A 542 -41.10 -31.46 13.50
N ASN A 543 -41.83 -30.38 13.21
CA ASN A 543 -43.16 -30.46 12.63
C ASN A 543 -43.12 -30.99 11.20
N ALA A 544 -42.12 -30.59 10.38
CA ALA A 544 -41.89 -31.15 9.05
C ALA A 544 -41.57 -32.67 9.12
N ASP A 545 -40.73 -33.08 10.08
CA ASP A 545 -40.44 -34.50 10.31
C ASP A 545 -41.67 -35.30 10.69
N ARG A 546 -42.48 -34.79 11.60
CA ARG A 546 -43.75 -35.42 11.99
C ARG A 546 -44.70 -35.54 10.79
N ALA A 547 -44.82 -34.50 9.96
CA ALA A 547 -45.65 -34.53 8.76
C ALA A 547 -45.12 -35.59 7.77
N MET A 548 -43.83 -35.68 7.55
CA MET A 548 -43.21 -36.68 6.70
C MET A 548 -43.48 -38.10 7.22
N TYR A 549 -43.25 -38.37 8.49
CA TYR A 549 -43.41 -39.69 9.07
C TYR A 549 -44.85 -40.15 9.14
N THR A 550 -45.74 -39.37 9.80
CA THR A 550 -47.14 -39.76 10.05
C THR A 550 -48.05 -39.48 8.86
N GLY A 551 -47.80 -38.40 8.13
CA GLY A 551 -48.63 -37.95 7.01
C GLY A 551 -48.25 -38.57 5.67
N ALA A 552 -46.96 -38.87 5.42
CA ALA A 552 -46.49 -39.44 4.16
C ALA A 552 -46.13 -40.92 4.30
N LYS A 553 -45.10 -41.27 5.11
CA LYS A 553 -44.58 -42.67 5.18
C LYS A 553 -45.64 -43.68 5.65
N GLN A 554 -46.42 -43.36 6.70
CA GLN A 554 -47.45 -44.27 7.25
C GLN A 554 -48.69 -44.37 6.36
N LYS A 555 -48.98 -43.39 5.51
CA LYS A 555 -50.14 -43.37 4.63
C LYS A 555 -49.90 -43.88 3.22
N GLY A 556 -48.84 -44.66 3.01
CA GLY A 556 -48.57 -45.35 1.75
C GLY A 556 -47.40 -44.81 0.93
N ARG A 557 -46.60 -43.86 1.45
CA ARG A 557 -45.43 -43.24 0.81
C ARG A 557 -45.72 -42.47 -0.46
N ASN A 558 -44.69 -42.02 -1.18
CA ASN A 558 -44.79 -41.28 -2.44
C ASN A 558 -45.79 -40.13 -2.38
N ARG A 559 -45.74 -39.30 -1.38
CA ARG A 559 -46.64 -38.17 -1.17
C ARG A 559 -46.05 -37.05 -0.37
N VAL A 560 -46.69 -35.91 -0.50
CA VAL A 560 -46.44 -34.72 0.33
C VAL A 560 -47.50 -34.68 1.45
N SER A 561 -47.05 -34.30 2.65
CA SER A 561 -47.94 -33.99 3.80
C SER A 561 -47.47 -32.72 4.48
N HIS A 562 -48.37 -31.91 4.96
CA HIS A 562 -48.08 -30.73 5.75
C HIS A 562 -48.51 -30.91 7.21
N PHE A 563 -47.85 -30.14 8.08
CA PHE A 563 -48.16 -30.08 9.51
C PHE A 563 -49.17 -29.00 9.82
#